data_4d826317255cfdcd27183bbc8740a910
#
_entry.id   4d826317255cfdcd27183bbc8740a910
#
_cell.length_a   1.000
_cell.length_b   1.000
_cell.length_c   1.000
_cell.angle_alpha   90.00
_cell.angle_beta   90.00
_cell.angle_gamma   90.00
#
_symmetry.space_group_name_H-M   'P 1'
#
loop_
_entity.id
_entity.type
_entity.pdbx_description
1 polymer ?
#
loop_
_entity_poly.entity_id
_entity_poly.type
_entity_poly.pdbx_seq_one_letter_code
_entity_poly.pdbx_strand_id
1 'polypeptide(L)'
;MQEIQNIENHDGFLTYDYRGHHITLQTSAIYQCQNSALAVEILEYLKEYDYLTFSDKQLLDGLKEAMWAGRFEIVCKQPLMIIDGAHNKEGMEAFYQSARKYSNIKIIFSALKDKDTHAMMELLLKLTDDITVCEFDFYRAQTVEKLAEDFPVKLQKDWHQAIDEAFLHQGVVFITGSLYFLAQVRPYILQYAKKIK
;
A
#
# COMPACT_ATOMS: atom_id res chain seq x y z
N MET A 1 -6.60 3.02 23.62
CA MET A 1 -7.52 3.26 22.49
C MET A 1 -8.79 2.46 22.70
N GLN A 2 -9.94 3.00 22.35
CA GLN A 2 -11.20 2.24 22.31
C GLN A 2 -11.14 1.20 21.16
N GLU A 3 -12.08 0.27 21.15
CA GLU A 3 -12.21 -0.72 20.09
C GLU A 3 -12.77 -0.08 18.81
N ILE A 4 -12.17 -0.39 17.67
CA ILE A 4 -12.69 -0.03 16.35
C ILE A 4 -13.80 -0.99 15.99
N GLN A 5 -14.97 -0.48 15.58
CA GLN A 5 -16.16 -1.27 15.31
C GLN A 5 -16.64 -1.07 13.87
N ASN A 6 -17.45 -2.01 13.37
CA ASN A 6 -18.17 -1.91 12.11
C ASN A 6 -17.27 -1.55 10.90
N ILE A 7 -16.11 -2.21 10.78
CA ILE A 7 -15.22 -1.98 9.64
C ILE A 7 -15.86 -2.56 8.37
N GLU A 8 -16.13 -1.68 7.40
CA GLU A 8 -16.59 -2.05 6.06
C GLU A 8 -15.56 -1.63 5.01
N ASN A 9 -15.21 -2.56 4.12
CA ASN A 9 -14.21 -2.32 3.08
C ASN A 9 -14.88 -2.32 1.70
N HIS A 10 -14.95 -1.15 1.09
CA HIS A 10 -15.51 -0.91 -0.23
C HIS A 10 -14.40 -0.73 -1.28
N ASP A 11 -14.77 -0.66 -2.56
CA ASP A 11 -13.80 -0.38 -3.60
C ASP A 11 -13.35 1.08 -3.56
N GLY A 12 -12.13 1.26 -3.05
CA GLY A 12 -11.47 2.57 -2.96
C GLY A 12 -11.70 3.33 -1.65
N PHE A 13 -12.55 2.85 -0.73
CA PHE A 13 -12.74 3.48 0.57
C PHE A 13 -13.09 2.49 1.68
N LEU A 14 -12.80 2.88 2.92
CA LEU A 14 -13.17 2.17 4.15
C LEU A 14 -14.12 3.03 4.98
N THR A 15 -15.04 2.37 5.68
CA THR A 15 -15.78 3.00 6.76
C THR A 15 -15.61 2.21 8.05
N TYR A 16 -15.68 2.89 9.19
CA TYR A 16 -15.64 2.27 10.50
C TYR A 16 -16.17 3.21 11.58
N ASP A 17 -16.56 2.65 12.73
CA ASP A 17 -17.03 3.45 13.87
C ASP A 17 -15.95 3.51 14.95
N TYR A 18 -15.68 4.73 15.43
CA TYR A 18 -14.72 4.98 16.49
C TYR A 18 -15.10 6.21 17.33
N ARG A 19 -15.14 6.08 18.67
CA ARG A 19 -15.49 7.17 19.60
C ARG A 19 -16.80 7.90 19.27
N GLY A 20 -17.80 7.19 18.80
CA GLY A 20 -19.10 7.76 18.41
C GLY A 20 -19.12 8.45 17.05
N HIS A 21 -18.01 8.44 16.32
CA HIS A 21 -17.92 8.95 14.96
C HIS A 21 -18.01 7.81 13.95
N HIS A 22 -18.75 8.01 12.86
CA HIS A 22 -18.70 7.18 11.66
C HIS A 22 -17.67 7.76 10.71
N ILE A 23 -16.52 7.11 10.56
CA ILE A 23 -15.33 7.60 9.85
C ILE A 23 -15.26 6.98 8.48
N THR A 24 -14.96 7.79 7.46
CA THR A 24 -14.71 7.35 6.09
C THR A 24 -13.27 7.68 5.71
N LEU A 25 -12.52 6.71 5.14
CA LEU A 25 -11.17 6.89 4.61
C LEU A 25 -11.14 6.57 3.13
N GLN A 26 -10.47 7.37 2.31
CA GLN A 26 -10.27 7.11 0.88
C GLN A 26 -9.13 6.11 0.63
N THR A 27 -9.28 4.90 1.15
CA THR A 27 -8.33 3.80 0.98
C THR A 27 -9.02 2.46 1.20
N SER A 28 -8.51 1.40 0.60
CA SER A 28 -8.94 0.01 0.92
C SER A 28 -7.98 -0.69 1.89
N ALA A 29 -7.00 0.02 2.45
CA ALA A 29 -6.02 -0.53 3.39
C ALA A 29 -6.60 -0.64 4.80
N ILE A 30 -6.93 -1.85 5.25
CA ILE A 30 -7.56 -2.09 6.56
C ILE A 30 -6.72 -1.54 7.72
N TYR A 31 -5.39 -1.59 7.63
CA TYR A 31 -4.49 -1.06 8.66
C TYR A 31 -4.63 0.47 8.87
N GLN A 32 -5.18 1.20 7.91
CA GLN A 32 -5.42 2.63 8.06
C GLN A 32 -6.54 2.95 9.05
N CYS A 33 -7.42 2.02 9.38
CA CYS A 33 -8.38 2.20 10.47
C CYS A 33 -7.66 2.42 11.81
N GLN A 34 -6.61 1.64 12.09
CA GLN A 34 -5.81 1.79 13.32
C GLN A 34 -5.00 3.09 13.32
N ASN A 35 -4.37 3.45 12.18
CA ASN A 35 -3.60 4.67 12.05
C ASN A 35 -4.47 5.92 12.23
N SER A 36 -5.65 5.94 11.63
CA SER A 36 -6.58 7.07 11.74
C SER A 36 -7.26 7.12 13.12
N ALA A 37 -7.55 5.98 13.75
CA ALA A 37 -8.02 5.94 15.13
C ALA A 37 -6.99 6.55 16.09
N LEU A 38 -5.69 6.27 15.91
CA LEU A 38 -4.63 6.92 16.68
C LEU A 38 -4.58 8.42 16.41
N ALA A 39 -4.78 8.87 15.16
CA ALA A 39 -4.85 10.29 14.83
C ALA A 39 -6.04 10.97 15.54
N VAL A 40 -7.21 10.32 15.59
CA VAL A 40 -8.38 10.81 16.36
C VAL A 40 -8.02 10.96 17.84
N GLU A 41 -7.40 9.95 18.47
CA GLU A 41 -6.97 10.04 19.86
C GLU A 41 -6.07 11.24 20.14
N ILE A 42 -5.08 11.46 19.26
CA ILE A 42 -4.15 12.60 19.40
C ILE A 42 -4.89 13.91 19.23
N LEU A 43 -5.76 14.04 18.23
CA LEU A 43 -6.50 15.26 17.96
C LEU A 43 -7.49 15.60 19.10
N GLU A 44 -8.23 14.59 19.60
CA GLU A 44 -9.13 14.78 20.74
C GLU A 44 -8.38 15.18 22.02
N TYR A 45 -7.20 14.56 22.26
CA TYR A 45 -6.33 14.96 23.35
C TYR A 45 -5.91 16.44 23.23
N LEU A 46 -5.45 16.87 22.05
CA LEU A 46 -5.04 18.24 21.81
C LEU A 46 -6.21 19.23 21.94
N LYS A 47 -7.43 18.82 21.60
CA LYS A 47 -8.65 19.61 21.76
C LYS A 47 -9.03 19.75 23.26
N GLU A 48 -8.96 18.65 24.02
CA GLU A 48 -9.27 18.63 25.45
C GLU A 48 -8.36 19.56 26.29
N TYR A 49 -7.09 19.67 25.87
CA TYR A 49 -6.10 20.52 26.55
C TYR A 49 -5.93 21.91 25.88
N ASP A 50 -6.89 22.35 25.08
CA ASP A 50 -6.94 23.70 24.44
C ASP A 50 -5.76 24.00 23.49
N TYR A 51 -5.03 22.98 23.00
CA TYR A 51 -3.98 23.17 21.99
C TYR A 51 -4.55 23.37 20.58
N LEU A 52 -5.70 22.77 20.29
CA LEU A 52 -6.40 22.87 19.00
C LEU A 52 -7.90 23.06 19.22
N THR A 53 -8.53 23.77 18.28
CA THR A 53 -9.99 23.92 18.22
C THR A 53 -10.49 23.43 16.85
N PHE A 54 -11.39 22.46 16.84
CA PHE A 54 -12.05 21.98 15.63
C PHE A 54 -13.43 21.39 15.97
N SER A 55 -14.31 21.37 14.99
CA SER A 55 -15.60 20.69 15.06
C SER A 55 -15.46 19.24 14.61
N ASP A 56 -16.41 18.39 15.00
CA ASP A 56 -16.47 17.00 14.53
C ASP A 56 -16.54 16.91 13.00
N LYS A 57 -17.23 17.86 12.36
CA LYS A 57 -17.27 17.96 10.91
C LYS A 57 -15.86 18.17 10.31
N GLN A 58 -15.05 19.05 10.87
CA GLN A 58 -13.69 19.29 10.41
C GLN A 58 -12.79 18.06 10.63
N LEU A 59 -12.96 17.34 11.74
CA LEU A 59 -12.27 16.07 11.99
C LEU A 59 -12.61 15.05 10.92
N LEU A 60 -13.90 14.81 10.66
CA LEU A 60 -14.37 13.80 9.72
C LEU A 60 -14.00 14.15 8.26
N ASP A 61 -14.15 15.43 7.87
CA ASP A 61 -13.75 15.88 6.54
C ASP A 61 -12.22 15.73 6.35
N GLY A 62 -11.43 16.12 7.36
CA GLY A 62 -9.97 15.98 7.32
C GLY A 62 -9.52 14.53 7.21
N LEU A 63 -10.13 13.60 7.94
CA LEU A 63 -9.84 12.17 7.84
C LEU A 63 -10.22 11.61 6.46
N LYS A 64 -11.37 12.03 5.92
CA LYS A 64 -11.84 11.62 4.59
C LYS A 64 -10.94 12.12 3.47
N GLU A 65 -10.40 13.33 3.59
CA GLU A 65 -9.53 13.93 2.58
C GLU A 65 -8.05 13.52 2.73
N ALA A 66 -7.69 12.93 3.90
CA ALA A 66 -6.33 12.52 4.16
C ALA A 66 -5.90 11.42 3.18
N MET A 67 -4.90 11.73 2.36
CA MET A 67 -4.27 10.78 1.44
C MET A 67 -2.78 10.70 1.71
N TRP A 68 -2.24 9.49 1.66
CA TRP A 68 -0.81 9.28 1.82
C TRP A 68 -0.25 8.49 0.64
N ALA A 69 0.60 9.13 -0.15
CA ALA A 69 1.23 8.49 -1.31
C ALA A 69 1.99 7.21 -0.90
N GLY A 70 1.80 6.15 -1.68
CA GLY A 70 2.43 4.86 -1.41
C GLY A 70 1.85 4.10 -0.20
N ARG A 71 0.63 4.39 0.23
CA ARG A 71 -0.10 3.62 1.25
C ARG A 71 -1.39 3.07 0.67
N PHE A 72 -1.29 1.90 0.06
CA PHE A 72 -2.35 1.21 -0.69
C PHE A 72 -3.02 2.16 -1.70
N GLU A 73 -2.18 2.94 -2.38
CA GLU A 73 -2.60 3.99 -3.30
C GLU A 73 -2.92 3.42 -4.68
N ILE A 74 -4.12 3.72 -5.19
CA ILE A 74 -4.49 3.40 -6.58
C ILE A 74 -3.82 4.42 -7.50
N VAL A 75 -2.85 3.98 -8.30
CA VAL A 75 -2.10 4.83 -9.25
C VAL A 75 -2.54 4.66 -10.69
N CYS A 76 -3.25 3.57 -11.01
CA CYS A 76 -3.91 3.33 -12.30
C CYS A 76 -5.20 2.54 -12.09
N LYS A 77 -6.24 2.84 -12.87
CA LYS A 77 -7.53 2.13 -12.78
C LYS A 77 -7.69 1.03 -13.83
N GLN A 78 -6.97 1.11 -14.94
CA GLN A 78 -7.03 0.13 -16.02
C GLN A 78 -5.63 -0.03 -16.65
N PRO A 79 -4.93 -1.13 -16.33
CA PRO A 79 -5.26 -2.13 -15.30
C PRO A 79 -5.27 -1.51 -13.88
N LEU A 80 -5.92 -2.17 -12.94
CA LEU A 80 -5.90 -1.69 -11.56
C LEU A 80 -4.50 -1.87 -10.97
N MET A 81 -3.77 -0.76 -10.76
CA MET A 81 -2.46 -0.78 -10.13
C MET A 81 -2.49 -0.08 -8.79
N ILE A 82 -2.02 -0.78 -7.77
CA ILE A 82 -1.98 -0.33 -6.38
C ILE A 82 -0.54 -0.38 -5.89
N ILE A 83 -0.06 0.72 -5.33
CA ILE A 83 1.27 0.79 -4.71
C ILE A 83 1.16 0.83 -3.19
N ASP A 84 2.02 0.07 -2.50
CA ASP A 84 2.09 0.06 -1.04
C ASP A 84 3.53 -0.02 -0.54
N GLY A 85 3.88 0.83 0.42
CA GLY A 85 5.21 0.95 0.99
C GLY A 85 5.53 -0.03 2.11
N ALA A 86 4.88 -1.18 2.18
CA ALA A 86 5.26 -2.27 3.08
C ALA A 86 6.72 -2.67 2.81
N HIS A 87 7.56 -2.66 3.84
CA HIS A 87 9.01 -2.85 3.71
C HIS A 87 9.65 -3.59 4.90
N ASN A 88 8.82 -4.18 5.74
CA ASN A 88 9.17 -5.07 6.85
C ASN A 88 8.05 -6.11 7.01
N LYS A 89 8.27 -7.09 7.88
CA LYS A 89 7.32 -8.20 8.08
C LYS A 89 5.94 -7.70 8.52
N GLU A 90 5.87 -6.81 9.49
CA GLU A 90 4.61 -6.28 10.04
C GLU A 90 3.84 -5.48 8.99
N GLY A 91 4.52 -4.63 8.22
CA GLY A 91 3.93 -3.90 7.10
C GLY A 91 3.43 -4.84 6.01
N MET A 92 4.18 -5.92 5.72
CA MET A 92 3.78 -6.91 4.72
C MET A 92 2.59 -7.76 5.19
N GLU A 93 2.48 -8.07 6.49
CA GLU A 93 1.29 -8.70 7.07
C GLU A 93 0.06 -7.80 6.91
N ALA A 94 0.19 -6.51 7.21
CA ALA A 94 -0.88 -5.52 7.06
C ALA A 94 -1.29 -5.34 5.58
N PHE A 95 -0.31 -5.32 4.67
CA PHE A 95 -0.53 -5.33 3.23
C PHE A 95 -1.29 -6.59 2.79
N TYR A 96 -0.83 -7.79 3.21
CA TYR A 96 -1.47 -9.06 2.91
C TYR A 96 -2.95 -9.05 3.31
N GLN A 97 -3.30 -8.59 4.51
CA GLN A 97 -4.69 -8.53 4.97
C GLN A 97 -5.56 -7.63 4.08
N SER A 98 -4.98 -6.57 3.52
CA SER A 98 -5.69 -5.66 2.62
C SER A 98 -5.78 -6.20 1.18
N ALA A 99 -4.75 -6.93 0.73
CA ALA A 99 -4.63 -7.44 -0.64
C ALA A 99 -5.40 -8.75 -0.89
N ARG A 100 -5.59 -9.59 0.13
CA ARG A 100 -6.18 -10.94 -0.02
C ARG A 100 -7.63 -10.99 -0.52
N LYS A 101 -8.32 -9.85 -0.56
CA LYS A 101 -9.68 -9.76 -1.12
C LYS A 101 -9.70 -9.72 -2.65
N TYR A 102 -8.57 -9.41 -3.27
CA TYR A 102 -8.44 -9.33 -4.72
C TYR A 102 -8.13 -10.71 -5.31
N SER A 103 -8.46 -10.87 -6.59
CA SER A 103 -8.16 -12.07 -7.39
C SER A 103 -7.37 -11.69 -8.63
N ASN A 104 -6.76 -12.68 -9.30
CA ASN A 104 -5.92 -12.48 -10.47
C ASN A 104 -4.83 -11.41 -10.19
N ILE A 105 -4.03 -11.69 -9.17
CA ILE A 105 -3.03 -10.77 -8.64
C ILE A 105 -1.69 -10.99 -9.33
N LYS A 106 -1.06 -9.90 -9.78
CA LYS A 106 0.35 -9.82 -10.15
C LYS A 106 1.07 -8.93 -9.14
N ILE A 107 2.28 -9.32 -8.71
CA ILE A 107 3.08 -8.52 -7.78
C ILE A 107 4.41 -8.14 -8.44
N ILE A 108 4.79 -6.86 -8.33
CA ILE A 108 6.15 -6.38 -8.62
C ILE A 108 6.78 -6.00 -7.29
N PHE A 109 7.89 -6.64 -6.98
CA PHE A 109 8.54 -6.54 -5.69
C PHE A 109 10.00 -6.10 -5.81
N SER A 110 10.40 -5.15 -4.97
CA SER A 110 11.80 -4.82 -4.77
C SER A 110 12.02 -4.29 -3.36
N ALA A 111 13.16 -4.61 -2.75
CA ALA A 111 13.43 -4.29 -1.36
C ALA A 111 14.87 -3.85 -1.13
N LEU A 112 15.17 -3.37 0.08
CA LEU A 112 16.51 -3.01 0.50
C LEU A 112 17.25 -4.22 1.10
N LYS A 113 18.59 -4.19 1.03
CA LYS A 113 19.50 -5.26 1.50
C LYS A 113 19.40 -5.56 3.00
N ASP A 114 18.97 -4.57 3.79
CA ASP A 114 18.87 -4.68 5.25
C ASP A 114 17.51 -5.19 5.74
N LYS A 115 16.64 -5.63 4.83
CA LYS A 115 15.30 -6.14 5.16
C LYS A 115 15.26 -7.66 5.12
N ASP A 116 14.39 -8.23 5.94
CA ASP A 116 14.06 -9.65 5.89
C ASP A 116 13.17 -9.93 4.66
N THR A 117 13.82 -10.00 3.49
CA THR A 117 13.15 -10.21 2.22
C THR A 117 12.53 -11.60 2.10
N HIS A 118 13.08 -12.60 2.82
CA HIS A 118 12.56 -13.96 2.83
C HIS A 118 11.17 -14.00 3.49
N ALA A 119 11.04 -13.48 4.72
CA ALA A 119 9.73 -13.43 5.40
C ALA A 119 8.69 -12.59 4.65
N MET A 120 9.12 -11.53 3.95
CA MET A 120 8.23 -10.73 3.10
C MET A 120 7.76 -11.54 1.89
N MET A 121 8.64 -12.26 1.20
CA MET A 121 8.32 -13.08 0.03
C MET A 121 7.36 -14.22 0.39
N GLU A 122 7.53 -14.88 1.53
CA GLU A 122 6.59 -15.90 2.00
C GLU A 122 5.14 -15.38 2.15
N LEU A 123 4.99 -14.12 2.56
CA LEU A 123 3.66 -13.48 2.66
C LEU A 123 3.09 -13.15 1.28
N LEU A 124 3.92 -12.69 0.34
CA LEU A 124 3.50 -12.38 -1.03
C LEU A 124 3.07 -13.62 -1.78
N LEU A 125 3.76 -14.75 -1.61
CA LEU A 125 3.43 -16.05 -2.23
C LEU A 125 2.10 -16.63 -1.73
N LYS A 126 1.59 -16.20 -0.56
CA LYS A 126 0.22 -16.55 -0.14
C LYS A 126 -0.87 -15.82 -0.93
N LEU A 127 -0.52 -14.77 -1.67
CA LEU A 127 -1.44 -14.02 -2.53
C LEU A 127 -1.45 -14.53 -3.96
N THR A 128 -0.27 -14.84 -4.54
CA THR A 128 -0.11 -15.24 -5.94
C THR A 128 1.27 -15.85 -6.21
N ASP A 129 1.36 -16.66 -7.25
CA ASP A 129 2.62 -17.14 -7.82
C ASP A 129 3.16 -16.18 -8.90
N ASP A 130 2.36 -15.23 -9.40
CA ASP A 130 2.80 -14.25 -10.42
C ASP A 130 3.51 -13.07 -9.75
N ILE A 131 4.74 -13.35 -9.30
CA ILE A 131 5.62 -12.35 -8.68
C ILE A 131 6.82 -12.10 -9.58
N THR A 132 7.07 -10.82 -9.87
CA THR A 132 8.29 -10.36 -10.55
C THR A 132 9.14 -9.55 -9.57
N VAL A 133 10.38 -9.98 -9.35
CA VAL A 133 11.36 -9.21 -8.58
C VAL A 133 12.20 -8.33 -9.49
N CYS A 134 12.48 -7.10 -9.07
CA CYS A 134 13.28 -6.16 -9.87
C CYS A 134 14.27 -5.37 -9.01
N GLU A 135 15.22 -4.71 -9.70
CA GLU A 135 16.16 -3.78 -9.09
C GLU A 135 15.71 -2.34 -9.34
N PHE A 136 16.16 -1.41 -8.50
CA PHE A 136 15.95 0.01 -8.70
C PHE A 136 17.22 0.79 -8.35
N ASP A 137 17.35 2.02 -8.86
CA ASP A 137 18.55 2.83 -8.69
C ASP A 137 18.66 3.38 -7.27
N PHE A 138 19.25 2.57 -6.40
CA PHE A 138 19.56 2.94 -5.02
C PHE A 138 20.68 2.05 -4.47
N TYR A 139 21.70 2.63 -3.83
CA TYR A 139 22.89 1.91 -3.37
C TYR A 139 22.59 0.77 -2.36
N ARG A 140 21.46 0.81 -1.68
CA ARG A 140 20.97 -0.22 -0.76
C ARG A 140 19.95 -1.16 -1.39
N ALA A 141 19.59 -1.00 -2.65
CA ALA A 141 18.66 -1.93 -3.31
C ALA A 141 19.24 -3.35 -3.33
N GLN A 142 18.37 -4.34 -3.07
CA GLN A 142 18.74 -5.75 -3.16
C GLN A 142 18.76 -6.19 -4.63
N THR A 143 19.62 -7.16 -4.96
CA THR A 143 19.69 -7.73 -6.32
C THR A 143 18.55 -8.72 -6.56
N VAL A 144 18.16 -8.89 -7.83
CA VAL A 144 17.08 -9.83 -8.20
C VAL A 144 17.45 -11.26 -7.83
N GLU A 145 18.72 -11.66 -7.96
CA GLU A 145 19.19 -13.00 -7.60
C GLU A 145 18.98 -13.29 -6.12
N LYS A 146 19.24 -12.29 -5.26
CA LYS A 146 19.03 -12.43 -3.81
C LYS A 146 17.57 -12.36 -3.41
N LEU A 147 16.76 -11.55 -4.10
CA LEU A 147 15.31 -11.50 -3.88
C LEU A 147 14.61 -12.80 -4.30
N ALA A 148 15.11 -13.46 -5.35
CA ALA A 148 14.57 -14.71 -5.86
C ALA A 148 15.15 -15.96 -5.17
N GLU A 149 16.15 -15.81 -4.30
CA GLU A 149 16.78 -16.93 -3.60
C GLU A 149 15.70 -17.76 -2.88
N ASP A 150 15.67 -19.06 -3.18
CA ASP A 150 14.70 -20.04 -2.65
C ASP A 150 13.24 -19.88 -3.13
N PHE A 151 12.93 -18.98 -4.05
CA PHE A 151 11.57 -18.73 -4.52
C PHE A 151 11.43 -18.83 -6.04
N PRO A 152 10.37 -19.51 -6.57
CA PRO A 152 10.12 -19.65 -8.00
C PRO A 152 9.46 -18.39 -8.58
N VAL A 153 10.15 -17.24 -8.55
CA VAL A 153 9.63 -15.95 -9.00
C VAL A 153 10.35 -15.47 -10.27
N LYS A 154 9.71 -14.60 -11.05
CA LYS A 154 10.29 -14.01 -12.25
C LYS A 154 11.33 -12.95 -11.88
N LEU A 155 12.51 -13.03 -12.50
CA LEU A 155 13.57 -12.03 -12.35
C LEU A 155 13.51 -11.06 -13.54
N GLN A 156 13.42 -9.77 -13.24
CA GLN A 156 13.50 -8.69 -14.21
C GLN A 156 14.31 -7.53 -13.64
N LYS A 157 15.59 -7.38 -14.07
CA LYS A 157 16.47 -6.34 -13.50
C LYS A 157 15.91 -4.94 -13.71
N ASP A 158 15.43 -4.65 -14.91
CA ASP A 158 14.85 -3.34 -15.23
C ASP A 158 13.38 -3.26 -14.78
N TRP A 159 13.13 -2.51 -13.73
CA TRP A 159 11.79 -2.31 -13.21
C TRP A 159 10.85 -1.61 -14.22
N HIS A 160 11.38 -0.81 -15.17
CA HIS A 160 10.54 -0.19 -16.19
C HIS A 160 9.89 -1.26 -17.06
N GLN A 161 10.67 -2.26 -17.48
CA GLN A 161 10.13 -3.38 -18.25
C GLN A 161 9.10 -4.18 -17.45
N ALA A 162 9.36 -4.40 -16.14
CA ALA A 162 8.39 -5.08 -15.26
C ALA A 162 7.06 -4.31 -15.17
N ILE A 163 7.12 -2.99 -15.08
CA ILE A 163 5.92 -2.13 -15.04
C ILE A 163 5.21 -2.11 -16.41
N ASP A 164 5.96 -2.00 -17.52
CA ASP A 164 5.38 -2.00 -18.87
C ASP A 164 4.63 -3.30 -19.18
N GLU A 165 5.21 -4.46 -18.81
CA GLU A 165 4.52 -5.75 -18.89
C GLU A 165 3.27 -5.80 -18.00
N ALA A 166 3.31 -5.18 -16.83
CA ALA A 166 2.18 -5.17 -15.91
C ALA A 166 0.99 -4.34 -16.41
N PHE A 167 1.19 -3.37 -17.30
CA PHE A 167 0.08 -2.68 -17.97
C PHE A 167 -0.78 -3.59 -18.86
N LEU A 168 -0.27 -4.77 -19.23
CA LEU A 168 -1.01 -5.76 -20.01
C LEU A 168 -1.79 -6.76 -19.13
N HIS A 169 -1.63 -6.70 -17.81
CA HIS A 169 -2.29 -7.62 -16.88
C HIS A 169 -3.79 -7.31 -16.77
N GLN A 170 -4.63 -8.38 -16.78
CA GLN A 170 -6.09 -8.25 -16.72
C GLN A 170 -6.66 -8.43 -15.31
N GLY A 171 -5.87 -8.11 -14.29
CA GLY A 171 -6.25 -8.22 -12.90
C GLY A 171 -5.75 -7.04 -12.09
N VAL A 172 -5.37 -7.31 -10.87
CA VAL A 172 -4.79 -6.31 -9.97
C VAL A 172 -3.27 -6.46 -9.93
N VAL A 173 -2.57 -5.36 -10.16
CA VAL A 173 -1.12 -5.30 -10.01
C VAL A 173 -0.78 -4.58 -8.70
N PHE A 174 -0.07 -5.25 -7.81
CA PHE A 174 0.52 -4.64 -6.64
C PHE A 174 2.01 -4.36 -6.85
N ILE A 175 2.47 -3.19 -6.44
CA ILE A 175 3.88 -2.82 -6.44
C ILE A 175 4.27 -2.47 -5.00
N THR A 176 5.26 -3.19 -4.43
CA THR A 176 5.56 -3.08 -3.01
C THR A 176 7.02 -3.44 -2.67
N GLY A 177 7.40 -3.29 -1.39
CA GLY A 177 8.66 -3.74 -0.79
C GLY A 177 9.61 -2.62 -0.38
N SER A 178 9.49 -1.41 -0.93
CA SER A 178 10.32 -0.27 -0.54
C SER A 178 9.71 1.07 -0.92
N LEU A 179 9.65 2.02 0.01
CA LEU A 179 9.24 3.40 -0.30
C LEU A 179 10.20 4.09 -1.28
N TYR A 180 11.50 3.76 -1.26
CA TYR A 180 12.47 4.29 -2.23
C TYR A 180 12.20 3.76 -3.64
N PHE A 181 11.79 2.49 -3.75
CA PHE A 181 11.34 1.91 -5.00
C PHE A 181 10.07 2.61 -5.51
N LEU A 182 9.08 2.75 -4.66
CA LEU A 182 7.82 3.42 -5.02
C LEU A 182 8.02 4.88 -5.43
N ALA A 183 9.00 5.59 -4.86
CA ALA A 183 9.33 6.96 -5.25
C ALA A 183 9.76 7.08 -6.72
N GLN A 184 10.35 6.02 -7.31
CA GLN A 184 10.73 5.97 -8.72
C GLN A 184 9.56 5.48 -9.59
N VAL A 185 8.87 4.43 -9.16
CA VAL A 185 7.79 3.78 -9.94
C VAL A 185 6.53 4.65 -10.03
N ARG A 186 6.13 5.29 -8.94
CA ARG A 186 4.89 6.09 -8.88
C ARG A 186 4.78 7.15 -9.98
N PRO A 187 5.78 8.06 -10.15
CA PRO A 187 5.70 9.07 -11.21
C PRO A 187 5.69 8.46 -12.61
N TYR A 188 6.39 7.35 -12.83
CA TYR A 188 6.39 6.64 -14.10
C TYR A 188 5.00 6.12 -14.45
N ILE A 189 4.34 5.41 -13.52
CA ILE A 189 2.98 4.90 -13.75
C ILE A 189 1.98 6.04 -14.00
N LEU A 190 2.04 7.10 -13.18
CA LEU A 190 1.13 8.25 -13.32
C LEU A 190 1.31 8.98 -14.66
N GLN A 191 2.54 9.04 -15.18
CA GLN A 191 2.82 9.61 -16.50
C GLN A 191 2.30 8.72 -17.62
N TYR A 192 2.48 7.40 -17.51
CA TYR A 192 2.02 6.42 -18.50
C TYR A 192 0.49 6.35 -18.54
N ALA A 193 -0.17 6.32 -17.39
CA ALA A 193 -1.62 6.29 -17.29
C ALA A 193 -2.31 7.54 -17.88
N LYS A 194 -1.61 8.68 -17.96
CA LYS A 194 -2.11 9.89 -18.65
C LYS A 194 -2.05 9.79 -20.18
N LYS A 195 -1.16 8.96 -20.73
CA LYS A 195 -0.98 8.79 -22.19
C LYS A 195 -1.98 7.83 -22.80
N ILE A 196 -2.58 6.96 -21.97
CA ILE A 196 -3.55 5.93 -22.42
C ILE A 196 -5.00 6.45 -22.37
N LYS A 197 -5.24 7.59 -21.72
CA LYS A 197 -6.53 8.29 -21.74
C LYS A 197 -6.65 9.17 -22.97
#